data_e61720fc2ee847651f5ee0a923da5ced
#
_entry.id   e61720fc2ee847651f5ee0a923da5ced
#
_cell.length_a   1.000
_cell.length_b   1.000
_cell.length_c   1.000
_cell.angle_alpha   90.00
_cell.angle_beta   90.00
_cell.angle_gamma   90.00
#
_symmetry.space_group_name_H-M   'P 1'
#
loop_
_entity.id
_entity.type
_entity.pdbx_description
1 polymer ?
#
loop_
_entity_poly.entity_id
_entity_poly.type
_entity_poly.pdbx_seq_one_letter_code
_entity_poly.pdbx_strand_id
1 'polypeptide(L)'
;MILWFTKGEQNTFNLDDVRVPQKYPGKRSYKGPNKGKLSGNPLGKNPSDVWDIPNVKANHIEKTEHPCQFPVSIPQRLIRALTYEGDVVLDPFSGAGTTGVAAIIEGRRFIGAEIQGCYYNLAMGRLNATIDGTIKIREDKPVSKPDLNMMVAQLPKEFEDARKGERT
;
A
#
# COMPACT_ATOMS: atom_id res chain seq x y z
N MET A 1 3.33 6.15 -15.13
CA MET A 1 2.31 7.13 -14.70
C MET A 1 1.03 6.37 -14.39
N ILE A 2 0.39 6.63 -13.24
CA ILE A 2 -0.91 6.04 -12.88
C ILE A 2 -1.95 7.16 -13.03
N LEU A 3 -3.04 6.88 -13.72
CA LEU A 3 -4.17 7.79 -13.89
C LEU A 3 -5.35 7.26 -13.07
N TRP A 4 -6.05 8.16 -12.40
CA TRP A 4 -7.24 7.84 -11.62
C TRP A 4 -8.46 8.49 -12.24
N PHE A 5 -9.47 7.69 -12.54
CA PHE A 5 -10.74 8.12 -13.09
C PHE A 5 -11.88 7.69 -12.18
N THR A 6 -12.91 8.52 -12.06
CA THR A 6 -14.12 8.21 -11.30
C THR A 6 -15.35 8.40 -12.18
N LYS A 7 -16.40 7.62 -11.92
CA LYS A 7 -17.67 7.71 -12.68
C LYS A 7 -18.47 8.98 -12.33
N GLY A 8 -18.24 9.55 -11.15
CA GLY A 8 -18.94 10.71 -10.63
C GLY A 8 -18.10 11.48 -9.63
N GLU A 9 -18.69 12.50 -9.01
CA GLU A 9 -18.02 13.36 -8.03
C GLU A 9 -17.75 12.62 -6.69
N GLN A 10 -18.63 11.69 -6.33
CA GLN A 10 -18.43 10.87 -5.13
C GLN A 10 -17.55 9.69 -5.45
N ASN A 11 -16.43 9.57 -4.75
CA ASN A 11 -15.47 8.49 -4.87
C ASN A 11 -14.90 8.14 -3.50
N THR A 12 -14.46 6.89 -3.36
CA THR A 12 -13.77 6.42 -2.15
C THR A 12 -12.31 6.85 -2.20
N PHE A 13 -11.83 7.49 -1.12
CA PHE A 13 -10.42 7.76 -0.92
C PHE A 13 -10.03 7.66 0.56
N ASN A 14 -9.47 6.51 0.95
CA ASN A 14 -9.05 6.20 2.31
C ASN A 14 -7.60 6.63 2.52
N LEU A 15 -7.38 7.93 2.77
CA LEU A 15 -6.03 8.49 2.93
C LEU A 15 -5.27 7.85 4.10
N ASP A 16 -5.94 7.56 5.19
CA ASP A 16 -5.30 7.07 6.41
C ASP A 16 -4.72 5.67 6.25
N ASP A 17 -5.34 4.82 5.39
CA ASP A 17 -4.87 3.47 5.08
C ASP A 17 -3.57 3.42 4.25
N VAL A 18 -3.20 4.56 3.64
CA VAL A 18 -2.02 4.67 2.78
C VAL A 18 -0.98 5.66 3.29
N ARG A 19 -1.18 6.21 4.50
CA ARG A 19 -0.18 7.10 5.12
C ARG A 19 1.15 6.39 5.30
N VAL A 20 2.22 7.16 5.13
CA VAL A 20 3.59 6.68 5.33
C VAL A 20 4.20 7.33 6.57
N PRO A 21 5.18 6.67 7.22
CA PRO A 21 5.84 7.24 8.38
C PRO A 21 6.39 8.64 8.12
N GLN A 22 6.22 9.53 9.11
CA GLN A 22 6.83 10.85 9.07
C GLN A 22 8.34 10.74 9.32
N LYS A 23 9.12 11.56 8.63
CA LYS A 23 10.56 11.67 8.89
C LYS A 23 10.84 12.29 10.28
N TYR A 24 10.01 13.25 10.70
CA TYR A 24 10.14 13.98 11.96
C TYR A 24 8.81 14.02 12.72
N PRO A 25 8.37 12.93 13.36
CA PRO A 25 7.07 12.86 14.03
C PRO A 25 6.96 13.83 15.23
N GLY A 26 8.06 14.14 15.89
CA GLY A 26 8.12 15.09 17.02
C GLY A 26 8.17 16.56 16.63
N LYS A 27 8.08 16.91 15.34
CA LYS A 27 8.13 18.29 14.88
C LYS A 27 6.94 19.11 15.42
N ARG A 28 7.25 20.29 15.99
CA ARG A 28 6.25 21.23 16.51
C ARG A 28 6.12 22.47 15.63
N SER A 29 4.95 23.07 15.61
CA SER A 29 4.66 24.30 14.89
C SER A 29 5.47 25.45 15.48
N TYR A 30 6.18 26.19 14.65
CA TYR A 30 7.06 27.29 15.07
C TYR A 30 6.30 28.63 15.24
N LYS A 31 5.22 28.85 14.46
CA LYS A 31 4.47 30.10 14.37
C LYS A 31 2.96 29.88 14.48
N GLY A 32 2.22 30.98 14.67
CA GLY A 32 0.77 31.03 14.63
C GLY A 32 0.08 30.42 15.84
N PRO A 33 -1.25 30.23 15.78
CA PRO A 33 -2.06 29.78 16.91
C PRO A 33 -1.72 28.35 17.40
N ASN A 34 -1.01 27.58 16.59
CA ASN A 34 -0.57 26.23 16.94
C ASN A 34 0.90 26.17 17.36
N LYS A 35 1.55 27.31 17.68
CA LYS A 35 2.94 27.32 18.17
C LYS A 35 3.13 26.36 19.35
N GLY A 36 4.14 25.51 19.26
CA GLY A 36 4.46 24.51 20.28
C GLY A 36 3.66 23.21 20.21
N LYS A 37 2.53 23.16 19.48
CA LYS A 37 1.79 21.92 19.25
C LYS A 37 2.47 21.03 18.19
N LEU A 38 2.27 19.73 18.27
CA LEU A 38 2.73 18.80 17.23
C LEU A 38 2.14 19.19 15.89
N SER A 39 2.97 19.21 14.85
CA SER A 39 2.59 19.65 13.50
C SER A 39 2.22 18.52 12.54
N GLY A 40 2.44 17.27 12.96
CA GLY A 40 2.20 16.08 12.17
C GLY A 40 0.88 15.38 12.53
N ASN A 41 0.40 14.53 11.63
CA ASN A 41 -0.70 13.62 11.90
C ASN A 41 -0.17 12.37 12.63
N PRO A 42 -0.79 11.88 13.73
CA PRO A 42 -0.34 10.67 14.44
C PRO A 42 -0.28 9.42 13.54
N LEU A 43 -1.13 9.31 12.53
CA LEU A 43 -1.15 8.19 11.58
C LEU A 43 -0.03 8.26 10.52
N GLY A 44 0.68 9.38 10.42
CA GLY A 44 1.74 9.56 9.44
C GLY A 44 1.48 10.72 8.48
N LYS A 45 2.36 10.89 7.49
CA LYS A 45 2.22 11.88 6.43
C LYS A 45 1.51 11.30 5.21
N ASN A 46 0.93 12.16 4.38
CA ASN A 46 0.44 11.75 3.06
C ASN A 46 1.59 11.14 2.24
N PRO A 47 1.35 10.07 1.49
CA PRO A 47 2.32 9.55 0.54
C PRO A 47 2.66 10.62 -0.51
N SER A 48 3.87 10.55 -1.06
CA SER A 48 4.27 11.43 -2.15
C SER A 48 3.73 10.94 -3.50
N ASP A 49 3.77 11.82 -4.50
CA ASP A 49 3.38 11.52 -5.88
C ASP A 49 4.36 10.54 -6.55
N VAL A 50 5.60 10.51 -6.07
CA VAL A 50 6.62 9.56 -6.52
C VAL A 50 6.67 8.41 -5.54
N TRP A 51 6.47 7.19 -6.07
CA TRP A 51 6.56 5.95 -5.30
C TRP A 51 7.87 5.26 -5.62
N ASP A 52 8.70 5.10 -4.61
CA ASP A 52 9.96 4.36 -4.72
C ASP A 52 9.71 2.89 -4.39
N ILE A 53 9.20 2.17 -5.39
CA ILE A 53 8.89 0.75 -5.32
C ILE A 53 9.82 0.01 -6.27
N PRO A 54 10.68 -0.90 -5.76
CA PRO A 54 11.58 -1.67 -6.60
C PRO A 54 10.81 -2.54 -7.60
N ASN A 55 11.25 -2.52 -8.86
CA ASN A 55 10.67 -3.36 -9.90
C ASN A 55 10.96 -4.84 -9.66
N VAL A 56 10.10 -5.72 -10.17
CA VAL A 56 10.26 -7.18 -10.14
C VAL A 56 11.33 -7.60 -11.16
N LYS A 57 12.59 -7.69 -10.72
CA LYS A 57 13.75 -8.14 -11.50
C LYS A 57 14.05 -9.62 -11.23
N ALA A 58 15.08 -10.16 -11.90
CA ALA A 58 15.44 -11.59 -11.86
C ALA A 58 15.53 -12.20 -10.45
N ASN A 59 16.07 -11.48 -9.46
CA ASN A 59 16.24 -11.93 -8.08
C ASN A 59 15.13 -11.43 -7.12
N HIS A 60 14.01 -10.93 -7.64
CA HIS A 60 12.93 -10.46 -6.79
C HIS A 60 12.12 -11.64 -6.28
N ILE A 61 11.75 -11.62 -4.98
CA ILE A 61 11.03 -12.71 -4.32
C ILE A 61 9.66 -13.03 -4.97
N GLU A 62 9.03 -12.03 -5.61
CA GLU A 62 7.76 -12.18 -6.32
C GLU A 62 7.92 -12.62 -7.77
N LYS A 63 9.17 -12.75 -8.29
CA LYS A 63 9.42 -13.00 -9.71
C LYS A 63 8.81 -14.31 -10.18
N THR A 64 8.09 -14.22 -11.30
CA THR A 64 7.55 -15.34 -12.04
C THR A 64 8.06 -15.32 -13.50
N GLU A 65 7.61 -16.26 -14.32
CA GLU A 65 7.94 -16.32 -15.74
C GLU A 65 7.23 -15.24 -16.58
N HIS A 66 6.25 -14.52 -16.00
CA HIS A 66 5.56 -13.44 -16.71
C HIS A 66 6.53 -12.27 -17.01
N PRO A 67 6.64 -11.80 -18.28
CA PRO A 67 7.66 -10.83 -18.69
C PRO A 67 7.44 -9.43 -18.10
N CYS A 68 6.20 -9.02 -17.93
CA CYS A 68 5.80 -7.66 -17.52
C CYS A 68 5.14 -7.64 -16.14
N GLN A 69 5.68 -8.39 -15.18
CA GLN A 69 5.16 -8.40 -13.82
C GLN A 69 5.56 -7.13 -13.06
N PHE A 70 4.61 -6.52 -12.36
CA PHE A 70 4.85 -5.45 -11.42
C PHE A 70 4.71 -5.95 -9.96
N PRO A 71 5.30 -5.25 -8.97
CA PRO A 71 5.25 -5.66 -7.57
C PRO A 71 3.86 -5.53 -6.96
N VAL A 72 3.51 -6.42 -6.03
CA VAL A 72 2.21 -6.46 -5.32
C VAL A 72 1.93 -5.15 -4.58
N SER A 73 2.94 -4.47 -4.07
CA SER A 73 2.81 -3.22 -3.33
C SER A 73 2.16 -2.07 -4.13
N ILE A 74 2.23 -2.09 -5.48
CA ILE A 74 1.58 -1.07 -6.31
C ILE A 74 0.04 -1.20 -6.24
N PRO A 75 -0.57 -2.32 -6.69
CA PRO A 75 -2.03 -2.47 -6.59
C PRO A 75 -2.51 -2.50 -5.15
N GLN A 76 -1.73 -3.02 -4.20
CA GLN A 76 -2.07 -3.04 -2.79
C GLN A 76 -2.32 -1.63 -2.24
N ARG A 77 -1.44 -0.66 -2.56
CA ARG A 77 -1.63 0.73 -2.17
C ARG A 77 -2.87 1.35 -2.80
N LEU A 78 -3.13 1.07 -4.08
CA LEU A 78 -4.33 1.57 -4.76
C LEU A 78 -5.61 0.97 -4.17
N ILE A 79 -5.61 -0.32 -3.90
CA ILE A 79 -6.76 -1.03 -3.30
C ILE A 79 -7.08 -0.46 -1.93
N ARG A 80 -6.08 -0.28 -1.06
CA ARG A 80 -6.28 0.37 0.25
C ARG A 80 -6.86 1.78 0.12
N ALA A 81 -6.33 2.59 -0.79
CA ALA A 81 -6.77 3.96 -0.96
C ALA A 81 -8.18 4.07 -1.54
N LEU A 82 -8.57 3.18 -2.45
CA LEU A 82 -9.73 3.39 -3.33
C LEU A 82 -10.88 2.42 -3.11
N THR A 83 -10.77 1.49 -2.16
CA THR A 83 -11.80 0.48 -1.89
C THR A 83 -11.97 0.23 -0.40
N TYR A 84 -13.12 -0.34 -0.02
CA TYR A 84 -13.36 -0.91 1.30
C TYR A 84 -13.21 -2.43 1.28
N GLU A 85 -13.05 -3.04 2.46
CA GLU A 85 -13.05 -4.49 2.61
C GLU A 85 -14.36 -5.09 2.05
N GLY A 86 -14.25 -6.20 1.31
CA GLY A 86 -15.39 -6.84 0.62
C GLY A 86 -15.73 -6.24 -0.75
N ASP A 87 -15.17 -5.10 -1.15
CA ASP A 87 -15.35 -4.54 -2.49
C ASP A 87 -14.77 -5.44 -3.58
N VAL A 88 -15.20 -5.23 -4.82
CA VAL A 88 -14.72 -5.97 -5.98
C VAL A 88 -13.63 -5.19 -6.70
N VAL A 89 -12.49 -5.84 -6.88
CA VAL A 89 -11.38 -5.36 -7.73
C VAL A 89 -11.43 -6.11 -9.06
N LEU A 90 -11.49 -5.37 -10.16
CA LEU A 90 -11.50 -5.92 -11.52
C LEU A 90 -10.17 -5.62 -12.22
N ASP A 91 -9.56 -6.65 -12.80
CA ASP A 91 -8.38 -6.51 -13.68
C ASP A 91 -8.61 -7.33 -14.96
N PRO A 92 -9.00 -6.68 -16.08
CA PRO A 92 -9.28 -7.36 -17.34
C PRO A 92 -8.04 -7.85 -18.08
N PHE A 93 -6.82 -7.53 -17.58
CA PHE A 93 -5.53 -7.94 -18.15
C PHE A 93 -4.61 -8.48 -17.06
N SER A 94 -5.09 -9.48 -16.32
CA SER A 94 -4.53 -9.87 -15.02
C SER A 94 -3.11 -10.45 -15.08
N GLY A 95 -2.64 -10.93 -16.23
CA GLY A 95 -1.29 -11.45 -16.41
C GLY A 95 -0.90 -12.49 -15.35
N ALA A 96 0.11 -12.19 -14.55
CA ALA A 96 0.53 -13.03 -13.43
C ALA A 96 -0.40 -12.95 -12.20
N GLY A 97 -1.56 -12.28 -12.26
CA GLY A 97 -2.53 -12.18 -11.16
C GLY A 97 -2.09 -11.27 -10.01
N THR A 98 -1.17 -10.34 -10.23
CA THR A 98 -0.62 -9.49 -9.15
C THR A 98 -1.68 -8.64 -8.47
N THR A 99 -2.62 -8.08 -9.24
CA THR A 99 -3.78 -7.33 -8.71
C THR A 99 -4.67 -8.21 -7.83
N GLY A 100 -4.91 -9.46 -8.27
CA GLY A 100 -5.71 -10.43 -7.50
C GLY A 100 -5.05 -10.83 -6.19
N VAL A 101 -3.72 -11.06 -6.21
CA VAL A 101 -2.93 -11.29 -4.98
C VAL A 101 -3.11 -10.13 -3.99
N ALA A 102 -2.97 -8.89 -4.46
CA ALA A 102 -3.15 -7.71 -3.63
C ALA A 102 -4.59 -7.60 -3.10
N ALA A 103 -5.59 -7.86 -3.92
CA ALA A 103 -6.99 -7.82 -3.53
C ALA A 103 -7.31 -8.82 -2.41
N ILE A 104 -6.85 -10.06 -2.54
CA ILE A 104 -7.07 -11.11 -1.53
C ILE A 104 -6.39 -10.74 -0.21
N ILE A 105 -5.14 -10.26 -0.25
CA ILE A 105 -4.40 -9.84 0.95
C ILE A 105 -5.16 -8.74 1.71
N GLU A 106 -5.76 -7.81 0.96
CA GLU A 106 -6.50 -6.69 1.54
C GLU A 106 -7.99 -7.01 1.84
N GLY A 107 -8.41 -8.27 1.75
CA GLY A 107 -9.78 -8.66 2.04
C GLY A 107 -10.82 -8.23 1.00
N ARG A 108 -10.39 -8.00 -0.25
CA ARG A 108 -11.27 -7.63 -1.37
C ARG A 108 -11.56 -8.85 -2.22
N ARG A 109 -12.71 -8.83 -2.92
CA ARG A 109 -13.04 -9.83 -3.94
C ARG A 109 -12.31 -9.47 -5.25
N PHE A 110 -11.94 -10.47 -6.02
CA PHE A 110 -11.21 -10.28 -7.26
C PHE A 110 -11.93 -10.90 -8.46
N ILE A 111 -11.98 -10.18 -9.57
CA ILE A 111 -12.38 -10.66 -10.88
C ILE A 111 -11.26 -10.30 -11.85
N GLY A 112 -10.73 -11.29 -12.56
CA GLY A 112 -9.66 -11.08 -13.53
C GLY A 112 -9.93 -11.82 -14.83
N ALA A 113 -9.33 -11.31 -15.93
CA ALA A 113 -9.30 -12.01 -17.20
C ALA A 113 -7.86 -12.08 -17.72
N GLU A 114 -7.50 -13.22 -18.32
CA GLU A 114 -6.20 -13.45 -18.95
C GLU A 114 -6.42 -14.36 -20.17
N ILE A 115 -5.92 -13.91 -21.33
CA ILE A 115 -6.10 -14.63 -22.58
C ILE A 115 -5.10 -15.78 -22.75
N GLN A 116 -3.91 -15.66 -22.16
CA GLN A 116 -2.87 -16.68 -22.27
C GLN A 116 -3.04 -17.74 -21.20
N GLY A 117 -3.34 -18.98 -21.60
CA GLY A 117 -3.57 -20.09 -20.67
C GLY A 117 -2.42 -20.37 -19.71
N CYS A 118 -1.17 -20.18 -20.13
CA CYS A 118 -0.01 -20.33 -19.24
C CYS A 118 0.01 -19.26 -18.13
N TYR A 119 -0.32 -18.01 -18.45
CA TYR A 119 -0.39 -16.93 -17.44
C TYR A 119 -1.64 -17.05 -16.57
N TYR A 120 -2.75 -17.50 -17.13
CA TYR A 120 -3.93 -17.84 -16.33
C TYR A 120 -3.60 -18.89 -15.24
N ASN A 121 -2.95 -20.00 -15.64
CA ASN A 121 -2.55 -21.05 -14.69
C ASN A 121 -1.53 -20.52 -13.64
N LEU A 122 -0.60 -19.68 -14.08
CA LEU A 122 0.35 -19.01 -13.19
C LEU A 122 -0.38 -18.11 -12.17
N ALA A 123 -1.34 -17.30 -12.64
CA ALA A 123 -2.16 -16.44 -11.79
C ALA A 123 -2.96 -17.26 -10.78
N MET A 124 -3.63 -18.33 -11.23
CA MET A 124 -4.40 -19.22 -10.33
C MET A 124 -3.53 -19.85 -9.25
N GLY A 125 -2.31 -20.30 -9.60
CA GLY A 125 -1.35 -20.81 -8.61
C GLY A 125 -0.99 -19.76 -7.55
N ARG A 126 -0.76 -18.51 -7.96
CA ARG A 126 -0.46 -17.41 -7.04
C ARG A 126 -1.65 -17.02 -6.16
N LEU A 127 -2.85 -16.99 -6.72
CA LEU A 127 -4.07 -16.70 -5.96
C LEU A 127 -4.34 -17.77 -4.90
N ASN A 128 -4.20 -19.05 -5.24
CA ASN A 128 -4.33 -20.16 -4.29
C ASN A 128 -3.27 -20.05 -3.18
N ALA A 129 -1.99 -19.82 -3.54
CA ALA A 129 -0.93 -19.62 -2.56
C ALA A 129 -1.20 -18.40 -1.64
N THR A 130 -1.92 -17.39 -2.13
CA THR A 130 -2.32 -16.24 -1.32
C THR A 130 -3.41 -16.63 -0.32
N ILE A 131 -4.40 -17.39 -0.76
CA ILE A 131 -5.49 -17.90 0.11
C ILE A 131 -4.92 -18.82 1.20
N ASP A 132 -3.95 -19.66 0.83
CA ASP A 132 -3.27 -20.59 1.75
C ASP A 132 -2.22 -19.90 2.65
N GLY A 133 -1.97 -18.59 2.45
CA GLY A 133 -0.97 -17.84 3.21
C GLY A 133 0.50 -18.21 2.89
N THR A 134 0.76 -18.92 1.79
CA THR A 134 2.10 -19.39 1.40
C THR A 134 2.78 -18.52 0.36
N ILE A 135 2.08 -17.51 -0.18
CA ILE A 135 2.63 -16.57 -1.16
C ILE A 135 3.82 -15.80 -0.59
N LYS A 136 4.87 -15.67 -1.38
CA LYS A 136 6.02 -14.85 -1.04
C LYS A 136 5.88 -13.48 -1.68
N ILE A 137 5.76 -12.45 -0.87
CA ILE A 137 5.72 -11.05 -1.31
C ILE A 137 6.80 -10.26 -0.59
N ARG A 138 7.25 -9.19 -1.23
CA ARG A 138 8.19 -8.27 -0.62
C ARG A 138 7.45 -7.33 0.34
N GLU A 139 7.93 -7.26 1.57
CA GLU A 139 7.46 -6.25 2.52
C GLU A 139 7.74 -4.84 1.98
N ASP A 140 6.74 -3.96 2.07
CA ASP A 140 6.89 -2.54 1.75
C ASP A 140 7.75 -1.88 2.84
N LYS A 141 9.05 -1.65 2.53
CA LYS A 141 9.98 -1.01 3.47
C LYS A 141 10.12 0.46 3.10
N PRO A 142 9.99 1.37 4.08
CA PRO A 142 10.23 2.79 3.82
C PRO A 142 11.65 3.01 3.30
N VAL A 143 11.77 3.83 2.26
CA VAL A 143 13.03 4.08 1.53
C VAL A 143 14.09 4.74 2.40
N SER A 144 13.71 5.52 3.39
CA SER A 144 14.64 6.11 4.35
C SER A 144 14.12 5.98 5.77
N LYS A 145 14.90 5.31 6.63
CA LYS A 145 14.63 5.36 8.07
C LYS A 145 15.05 6.73 8.60
N PRO A 146 14.23 7.36 9.47
CA PRO A 146 14.68 8.56 10.19
C PRO A 146 15.85 8.21 11.11
N ASP A 147 16.74 9.18 11.37
CA ASP A 147 17.74 9.03 12.42
C ASP A 147 17.04 9.10 13.78
N LEU A 148 16.90 7.96 14.44
CA LEU A 148 16.20 7.84 15.73
C LEU A 148 16.96 8.50 16.89
N ASN A 149 18.22 8.90 16.71
CA ASN A 149 18.96 9.68 17.71
C ASN A 149 18.46 11.13 17.77
N MET A 150 17.80 11.62 16.72
CA MET A 150 17.17 12.93 16.76
C MET A 150 15.82 12.87 17.51
N MET A 151 15.65 13.70 18.54
CA MET A 151 14.42 13.75 19.36
C MET A 151 13.17 13.97 18.49
N VAL A 152 13.24 14.79 17.43
CA VAL A 152 12.14 15.05 16.51
C VAL A 152 11.78 13.85 15.60
N ALA A 153 12.65 12.83 15.54
CA ALA A 153 12.40 11.60 14.80
C ALA A 153 11.77 10.49 15.65
N GLN A 154 11.74 10.67 16.98
CA GLN A 154 11.08 9.75 17.90
C GLN A 154 9.56 9.95 17.84
N LEU A 155 8.80 8.85 17.97
CA LEU A 155 7.35 8.92 18.01
C LEU A 155 6.90 9.51 19.34
N PRO A 156 6.16 10.63 19.35
CA PRO A 156 5.62 11.19 20.58
C PRO A 156 4.62 10.24 21.25
N LYS A 157 4.56 10.24 22.59
CA LYS A 157 3.61 9.42 23.35
C LYS A 157 2.16 9.68 22.95
N GLU A 158 1.83 10.94 22.69
CA GLU A 158 0.49 11.36 22.24
C GLU A 158 0.06 10.67 20.94
N PHE A 159 1.01 10.27 20.07
CA PHE A 159 0.74 9.54 18.84
C PHE A 159 0.66 8.02 19.03
N GLU A 160 1.32 7.49 20.05
CA GLU A 160 1.20 6.08 20.42
C GLU A 160 -0.20 5.76 20.95
N ASP A 161 -0.76 6.65 21.78
CA ASP A 161 -2.09 6.48 22.34
C ASP A 161 -3.20 6.57 21.27
N ALA A 162 -3.07 7.50 20.33
CA ALA A 162 -4.00 7.61 19.20
C ALA A 162 -4.04 6.33 18.34
N ARG A 163 -2.90 5.68 18.09
CA ARG A 163 -2.85 4.42 17.32
C ARG A 163 -3.44 3.21 18.04
N LYS A 164 -3.48 3.22 19.36
CA LYS A 164 -4.09 2.14 20.16
C LYS A 164 -5.62 2.24 20.17
N GLY A 165 -6.17 3.46 20.12
CA GLY A 165 -7.62 3.71 20.12
C GLY A 165 -8.34 3.36 18.82
N GLU A 166 -7.62 3.27 17.68
CA GLU A 166 -8.21 2.94 16.38
C GLU A 166 -8.26 1.42 16.06
N ARG A 167 -7.75 0.57 16.95
CA ARG A 167 -7.75 -0.90 16.78
C ARG A 167 -8.81 -1.63 17.59
N THR A 168 -9.72 -0.90 18.23
CA THR A 168 -10.91 -1.41 18.91
C THR A 168 -12.15 -1.07 18.11
#